data_d162f5bf205685b209c9ee994e29dd74
#
_entry.id   d162f5bf205685b209c9ee994e29dd74
#
_cell.length_a   1.000
_cell.length_b   1.000
_cell.length_c   1.000
_cell.angle_alpha   90.00
_cell.angle_beta   90.00
_cell.angle_gamma   90.00
#
_symmetry.space_group_name_H-M   'P 1'
#
loop_
_entity.id
_entity.type
_entity.pdbx_description
1 polymer ?
#
loop_
_entity_poly.entity_id
_entity_poly.type
_entity_poly.pdbx_seq_one_letter_code
_entity_poly.pdbx_strand_id
1 'polypeptide(L)'
;MDAKTLAYINLNAILGSIPRLCEMVPEAKKLIEGKDVSIGFDVKDGPAATLVFKDGKCSFVDGVDKCDVKLPFSSPEKFNGLIDGTTTPIPTKGFTKFGFLLKNFTKLTDLLTNYLQPEPAALKDPTFFETSTILMFHLIVEALAQIGNHDDIGKFSAGYITDGAVKVAIGGGPAAAIRAKDHVLTADHEDPGDDYTSCMEFQDIHVARDLFDGNINAVASIGQGKVRICGMISQVDNVNRILDRVALYLT
;
A
#
# COMPACT_ATOMS: atom_id res chain seq x y z
N MET A 1 8.64 11.61 12.14
CA MET A 1 8.44 10.80 10.91
C MET A 1 9.71 10.85 10.08
N ASP A 2 10.26 9.71 9.66
CA ASP A 2 11.41 9.68 8.77
C ASP A 2 10.95 9.89 7.31
N ALA A 3 11.50 10.91 6.64
CA ALA A 3 11.08 11.27 5.28
C ALA A 3 11.40 10.19 4.25
N LYS A 4 12.48 9.43 4.47
CA LYS A 4 12.87 8.34 3.58
C LYS A 4 11.89 7.17 3.68
N THR A 5 11.56 6.75 4.90
CA THR A 5 10.55 5.72 5.14
C THR A 5 9.21 6.12 4.54
N LEU A 6 8.77 7.38 4.74
CA LEU A 6 7.54 7.89 4.15
C LEU A 6 7.58 7.83 2.61
N ALA A 7 8.73 8.12 1.98
CA ALA A 7 8.86 8.02 0.52
C ALA A 7 8.70 6.56 0.03
N TYR A 8 9.22 5.57 0.75
CA TYR A 8 9.00 4.15 0.44
C TYR A 8 7.52 3.78 0.55
N ILE A 9 6.83 4.23 1.60
CA ILE A 9 5.39 3.99 1.78
C ILE A 9 4.59 4.68 0.67
N ASN A 10 4.88 5.94 0.39
CA ASN A 10 4.18 6.70 -0.65
C ASN A 10 4.33 6.06 -2.04
N LEU A 11 5.52 5.57 -2.39
CA LEU A 11 5.73 4.95 -3.69
C LEU A 11 5.16 3.53 -3.74
N ASN A 12 5.52 2.67 -2.79
CA ASN A 12 5.21 1.24 -2.88
C ASN A 12 3.78 0.92 -2.38
N ALA A 13 3.32 1.57 -1.30
CA ALA A 13 1.99 1.30 -0.76
C ALA A 13 0.91 2.20 -1.39
N ILE A 14 1.09 3.53 -1.40
CA ILE A 14 0.06 4.43 -1.93
C ILE A 14 0.00 4.35 -3.46
N LEU A 15 1.06 4.70 -4.19
CA LEU A 15 1.05 4.62 -5.65
C LEU A 15 1.02 3.17 -6.15
N GLY A 16 1.60 2.23 -5.40
CA GLY A 16 1.52 0.80 -5.64
C GLY A 16 0.09 0.23 -5.54
N SER A 17 -0.87 0.95 -4.96
CA SER A 17 -2.30 0.58 -4.96
C SER A 17 -3.03 0.91 -6.27
N ILE A 18 -2.44 1.71 -7.18
CA ILE A 18 -3.08 2.09 -8.45
C ILE A 18 -3.42 0.89 -9.34
N PRO A 19 -2.58 -0.16 -9.49
CA PRO A 19 -2.95 -1.35 -10.23
C PRO A 19 -4.26 -1.98 -9.74
N ARG A 20 -4.38 -2.19 -8.43
CA ARG A 20 -5.59 -2.75 -7.80
C ARG A 20 -6.79 -1.83 -7.93
N LEU A 21 -6.61 -0.52 -7.80
CA LEU A 21 -7.67 0.46 -8.09
C LEU A 21 -8.20 0.30 -9.52
N CYS A 22 -7.30 0.16 -10.50
CA CYS A 22 -7.68 -0.03 -11.91
C CYS A 22 -8.41 -1.36 -12.18
N GLU A 23 -8.15 -2.39 -11.36
CA GLU A 23 -8.84 -3.68 -11.45
C GLU A 23 -10.24 -3.63 -10.82
N MET A 24 -10.38 -2.99 -9.66
CA MET A 24 -11.60 -3.00 -8.86
C MET A 24 -12.59 -1.90 -9.24
N VAL A 25 -12.10 -0.74 -9.72
CA VAL A 25 -12.92 0.46 -9.94
C VAL A 25 -13.12 0.72 -11.44
N PRO A 26 -14.35 0.57 -11.97
CA PRO A 26 -14.64 0.76 -13.39
C PRO A 26 -14.27 2.14 -13.94
N GLU A 27 -14.36 3.19 -13.11
CA GLU A 27 -13.96 4.55 -13.47
C GLU A 27 -12.45 4.65 -13.67
N ALA A 28 -11.65 4.05 -12.77
CA ALA A 28 -10.19 3.99 -12.91
C ALA A 28 -9.79 3.21 -14.17
N LYS A 29 -10.45 2.08 -14.44
CA LYS A 29 -10.22 1.27 -15.66
C LYS A 29 -10.45 2.08 -16.93
N LYS A 30 -11.51 2.90 -17.00
CA LYS A 30 -11.80 3.78 -18.14
C LYS A 30 -10.70 4.81 -18.37
N LEU A 31 -10.06 5.31 -17.31
CA LEU A 31 -8.97 6.31 -17.43
C LEU A 31 -7.73 5.75 -18.11
N ILE A 32 -7.51 4.44 -18.05
CA ILE A 32 -6.32 3.77 -18.62
C ILE A 32 -6.63 3.02 -19.92
N GLU A 33 -7.89 2.95 -20.33
CA GLU A 33 -8.29 2.27 -21.56
C GLU A 33 -7.61 2.89 -22.79
N GLY A 34 -7.01 2.04 -23.64
CA GLY A 34 -6.28 2.46 -24.83
C GLY A 34 -5.01 3.29 -24.55
N LYS A 35 -4.52 3.28 -23.31
CA LYS A 35 -3.26 3.94 -22.97
C LYS A 35 -2.11 2.93 -23.02
N ASP A 36 -1.00 3.40 -23.63
CA ASP A 36 0.28 2.71 -23.63
C ASP A 36 1.32 3.74 -23.17
N VAL A 37 1.59 3.76 -21.87
CA VAL A 37 2.50 4.71 -21.23
C VAL A 37 3.02 4.17 -19.91
N SER A 38 4.28 4.45 -19.61
CA SER A 38 4.92 4.11 -18.34
C SER A 38 5.48 5.36 -17.66
N ILE A 39 5.27 5.47 -16.35
CA ILE A 39 5.70 6.59 -15.50
C ILE A 39 6.68 6.06 -14.48
N GLY A 40 7.94 6.45 -14.57
CA GLY A 40 8.97 6.13 -13.60
C GLY A 40 9.16 7.24 -12.56
N PHE A 41 9.15 6.87 -11.30
CA PHE A 41 9.44 7.71 -10.15
C PHE A 41 10.84 7.37 -9.63
N ASP A 42 11.76 8.33 -9.65
CA ASP A 42 13.16 8.14 -9.28
C ASP A 42 13.53 9.09 -8.13
N VAL A 43 13.55 8.57 -6.92
CA VAL A 43 13.82 9.36 -5.72
C VAL A 43 15.28 9.19 -5.32
N LYS A 44 16.06 10.27 -5.41
CA LYS A 44 17.46 10.24 -4.97
C LYS A 44 17.55 9.85 -3.49
N ASP A 45 18.40 8.86 -3.19
CA ASP A 45 18.59 8.28 -1.86
C ASP A 45 17.31 7.64 -1.25
N GLY A 46 16.33 7.32 -2.12
CA GLY A 46 15.03 6.77 -1.79
C GLY A 46 14.60 5.65 -2.73
N PRO A 47 13.29 5.36 -2.82
CA PRO A 47 12.75 4.33 -3.70
C PRO A 47 12.74 4.74 -5.18
N ALA A 48 12.69 3.73 -6.05
CA ALA A 48 12.48 3.93 -7.48
C ALA A 48 11.56 2.84 -8.03
N ALA A 49 10.49 3.22 -8.74
CA ALA A 49 9.57 2.29 -9.37
C ALA A 49 8.87 2.90 -10.58
N THR A 50 8.25 2.05 -11.38
CA THR A 50 7.53 2.43 -12.61
C THR A 50 6.11 1.89 -12.59
N LEU A 51 5.12 2.75 -12.81
CA LEU A 51 3.75 2.37 -13.17
C LEU A 51 3.66 2.22 -14.69
N VAL A 52 3.23 1.03 -15.13
CA VAL A 52 3.08 0.69 -16.54
C VAL A 52 1.60 0.52 -16.88
N PHE A 53 1.10 1.37 -17.76
CA PHE A 53 -0.28 1.32 -18.28
C PHE A 53 -0.23 0.78 -19.71
N LYS A 54 -0.74 -0.44 -19.89
CA LYS A 54 -0.72 -1.12 -21.18
C LYS A 54 -1.89 -2.10 -21.29
N ASP A 55 -2.48 -2.18 -22.49
CA ASP A 55 -3.56 -3.11 -22.81
C ASP A 55 -4.75 -3.06 -21.82
N GLY A 56 -5.08 -1.84 -21.30
CA GLY A 56 -6.14 -1.62 -20.34
C GLY A 56 -5.85 -2.16 -18.94
N LYS A 57 -4.58 -2.44 -18.63
CA LYS A 57 -4.09 -2.86 -17.32
C LYS A 57 -3.06 -1.87 -16.79
N CYS A 58 -2.93 -1.86 -15.46
CA CYS A 58 -1.83 -1.18 -14.77
C CYS A 58 -0.99 -2.21 -14.05
N SER A 59 0.33 -2.07 -14.08
CA SER A 59 1.26 -2.86 -13.27
C SER A 59 2.29 -1.96 -12.62
N PHE A 60 2.80 -2.39 -11.48
CA PHE A 60 3.86 -1.73 -10.71
C PHE A 60 5.14 -2.56 -10.84
N VAL A 61 6.24 -1.93 -11.19
CA VAL A 61 7.53 -2.59 -11.45
C VAL A 61 8.64 -1.82 -10.77
N ASP A 62 9.53 -2.52 -10.09
CA ASP A 62 10.69 -1.92 -9.44
C ASP A 62 11.64 -1.27 -10.45
N GLY A 63 12.21 -0.13 -10.06
CA GLY A 63 13.18 0.61 -10.86
C GLY A 63 12.56 1.47 -11.96
N VAL A 64 13.44 2.19 -12.69
CA VAL A 64 13.05 3.20 -13.70
C VAL A 64 13.79 3.05 -15.03
N ASP A 65 14.39 1.88 -15.29
CA ASP A 65 15.25 1.66 -16.47
C ASP A 65 14.50 1.79 -17.79
N LYS A 66 13.23 1.38 -17.79
CA LYS A 66 12.38 1.35 -19.00
C LYS A 66 11.07 2.09 -18.74
N CYS A 67 11.11 3.42 -18.70
CA CYS A 67 9.90 4.23 -18.60
C CYS A 67 9.81 5.25 -19.73
N ASP A 68 8.58 5.58 -20.16
CA ASP A 68 8.31 6.62 -21.15
C ASP A 68 8.50 8.00 -20.54
N VAL A 69 7.93 8.21 -19.36
CA VAL A 69 8.03 9.46 -18.60
C VAL A 69 8.85 9.20 -17.34
N LYS A 70 9.92 9.97 -17.14
CA LYS A 70 10.75 9.89 -15.94
C LYS A 70 10.57 11.14 -15.08
N LEU A 71 10.18 10.92 -13.83
CA LEU A 71 9.99 11.93 -12.80
C LEU A 71 11.09 11.79 -11.73
N PRO A 72 12.20 12.53 -11.85
CA PRO A 72 13.23 12.54 -10.83
C PRO A 72 12.87 13.46 -9.67
N PHE A 73 13.20 13.02 -8.46
CA PHE A 73 13.08 13.82 -7.24
C PHE A 73 14.45 13.91 -6.55
N SER A 74 14.83 15.13 -6.20
CA SER A 74 16.16 15.40 -5.61
C SER A 74 16.31 14.92 -4.16
N SER A 75 15.20 14.57 -3.50
CA SER A 75 15.18 14.01 -2.16
C SER A 75 13.84 13.35 -1.84
N PRO A 76 13.77 12.49 -0.77
CA PRO A 76 12.52 11.93 -0.25
C PRO A 76 11.47 13.00 0.08
N GLU A 77 11.85 14.13 0.69
CA GLU A 77 10.91 15.19 1.07
C GLU A 77 10.23 15.80 -0.16
N LYS A 78 10.96 15.95 -1.28
CA LYS A 78 10.39 16.46 -2.52
C LYS A 78 9.40 15.49 -3.13
N PHE A 79 9.66 14.19 -3.02
CA PHE A 79 8.72 13.17 -3.47
C PHE A 79 7.48 13.11 -2.56
N ASN A 80 7.65 13.16 -1.24
CA ASN A 80 6.53 13.21 -0.31
C ASN A 80 5.64 14.43 -0.59
N GLY A 81 6.25 15.59 -0.87
CA GLY A 81 5.51 16.78 -1.29
C GLY A 81 4.71 16.64 -2.59
N LEU A 82 5.01 15.66 -3.47
CA LEU A 82 4.15 15.32 -4.60
C LEU A 82 2.82 14.72 -4.11
N ILE A 83 2.89 13.80 -3.17
CA ILE A 83 1.70 13.14 -2.60
C ILE A 83 0.85 14.15 -1.81
N ASP A 84 1.50 15.05 -1.08
CA ASP A 84 0.83 16.14 -0.34
C ASP A 84 0.35 17.31 -1.22
N GLY A 85 0.58 17.25 -2.54
CA GLY A 85 0.22 18.33 -3.47
C GLY A 85 1.04 19.61 -3.35
N THR A 86 2.14 19.61 -2.58
CA THR A 86 3.01 20.77 -2.35
C THR A 86 4.20 20.85 -3.34
N THR A 87 4.47 19.77 -4.06
CA THR A 87 5.54 19.70 -5.08
C THR A 87 4.97 19.31 -6.43
N THR A 88 5.32 20.08 -7.47
CA THR A 88 4.99 19.73 -8.86
C THR A 88 6.17 19.01 -9.49
N PRO A 89 6.02 17.77 -9.98
CA PRO A 89 7.10 17.04 -10.61
C PRO A 89 7.41 17.61 -12.00
N ILE A 90 8.70 17.70 -12.34
CA ILE A 90 9.15 18.12 -13.67
C ILE A 90 9.74 16.89 -14.37
N PRO A 91 9.12 16.38 -15.45
CA PRO A 91 9.66 15.25 -16.16
C PRO A 91 10.98 15.62 -16.86
N THR A 92 11.95 14.71 -16.82
CA THR A 92 13.19 14.84 -17.58
C THR A 92 13.14 14.11 -18.91
N LYS A 93 12.14 13.23 -19.09
CA LYS A 93 11.90 12.45 -20.31
C LYS A 93 10.39 12.31 -20.54
N GLY A 94 9.96 12.22 -21.80
CA GLY A 94 8.58 11.84 -22.16
C GLY A 94 7.60 12.99 -22.25
N PHE A 95 8.04 14.19 -22.66
CA PHE A 95 7.18 15.37 -22.82
C PHE A 95 5.97 15.13 -23.72
N THR A 96 6.05 14.22 -24.71
CA THR A 96 4.92 13.87 -25.59
C THR A 96 3.79 13.13 -24.86
N LYS A 97 4.09 12.47 -23.75
CA LYS A 97 3.13 11.73 -22.92
C LYS A 97 2.64 12.56 -21.71
N PHE A 98 3.08 13.82 -21.58
CA PHE A 98 2.74 14.71 -20.46
C PHE A 98 1.23 14.95 -20.31
N GLY A 99 0.49 14.91 -21.44
CA GLY A 99 -0.97 15.01 -21.41
C GLY A 99 -1.66 13.88 -20.63
N PHE A 100 -1.06 12.68 -20.60
CA PHE A 100 -1.56 11.58 -19.75
C PHE A 100 -1.38 11.89 -18.26
N LEU A 101 -0.21 12.39 -17.86
CA LEU A 101 0.06 12.81 -16.49
C LEU A 101 -0.99 13.80 -15.97
N LEU A 102 -1.19 14.89 -16.71
CA LEU A 102 -2.08 15.98 -16.28
C LEU A 102 -3.56 15.63 -16.30
N LYS A 103 -4.00 14.72 -17.17
CA LYS A 103 -5.42 14.43 -17.35
C LYS A 103 -5.87 13.12 -16.72
N ASN A 104 -5.12 12.05 -16.98
CA ASN A 104 -5.53 10.71 -16.58
C ASN A 104 -4.91 10.31 -15.23
N PHE A 105 -3.60 10.54 -15.09
CA PHE A 105 -2.91 10.14 -13.86
C PHE A 105 -3.35 10.97 -12.66
N THR A 106 -3.52 12.30 -12.80
CA THR A 106 -4.10 13.13 -11.73
C THR A 106 -5.47 12.63 -11.30
N LYS A 107 -6.35 12.29 -12.25
CA LYS A 107 -7.67 11.73 -11.91
C LYS A 107 -7.59 10.36 -11.22
N LEU A 108 -6.60 9.54 -11.59
CA LEU A 108 -6.37 8.27 -10.91
C LEU A 108 -5.92 8.48 -9.46
N THR A 109 -5.03 9.44 -9.22
CA THR A 109 -4.59 9.76 -7.85
C THR A 109 -5.71 10.40 -7.03
N ASP A 110 -6.52 11.29 -7.61
CA ASP A 110 -7.70 11.87 -6.94
C ASP A 110 -8.70 10.76 -6.56
N LEU A 111 -8.94 9.83 -7.49
CA LEU A 111 -9.84 8.70 -7.25
C LEU A 111 -9.27 7.77 -6.16
N LEU A 112 -7.98 7.47 -6.20
CA LEU A 112 -7.31 6.69 -5.15
C LEU A 112 -7.46 7.36 -3.77
N THR A 113 -7.22 8.67 -3.69
CA THR A 113 -7.39 9.44 -2.45
C THR A 113 -8.81 9.32 -1.92
N ASN A 114 -9.84 9.42 -2.77
CA ASN A 114 -11.24 9.26 -2.36
C ASN A 114 -11.54 7.87 -1.77
N TYR A 115 -10.88 6.81 -2.25
CA TYR A 115 -11.04 5.47 -1.69
C TYR A 115 -10.21 5.23 -0.42
N LEU A 116 -9.03 5.84 -0.31
CA LEU A 116 -8.14 5.66 0.86
C LEU A 116 -8.49 6.59 2.02
N GLN A 117 -9.01 7.79 1.71
CA GLN A 117 -9.45 8.79 2.69
C GLN A 117 -10.90 9.21 2.41
N PRO A 118 -11.86 8.27 2.52
CA PRO A 118 -13.24 8.52 2.12
C PRO A 118 -13.96 9.47 3.07
N GLU A 119 -14.82 10.29 2.49
CA GLU A 119 -15.83 11.00 3.27
C GLU A 119 -16.78 9.99 3.96
N PRO A 120 -17.19 10.23 5.22
CA PRO A 120 -18.05 9.30 5.96
C PRO A 120 -19.36 8.95 5.25
N ALA A 121 -19.86 9.85 4.40
CA ALA A 121 -21.07 9.61 3.60
C ALA A 121 -20.88 8.54 2.52
N ALA A 122 -19.68 8.46 1.92
CA ALA A 122 -19.36 7.50 0.87
C ALA A 122 -19.33 6.05 1.40
N LEU A 123 -18.92 5.87 2.65
CA LEU A 123 -18.89 4.56 3.32
C LEU A 123 -20.27 3.95 3.59
N LYS A 124 -21.36 4.68 3.34
CA LYS A 124 -22.71 4.15 3.42
C LYS A 124 -23.10 3.31 2.20
N ASP A 125 -22.43 3.49 1.08
CA ASP A 125 -22.56 2.63 -0.09
C ASP A 125 -21.79 1.32 0.14
N PRO A 126 -22.45 0.15 0.11
CA PRO A 126 -21.78 -1.12 0.43
C PRO A 126 -20.65 -1.46 -0.54
N THR A 127 -20.80 -1.16 -1.83
CA THR A 127 -19.79 -1.45 -2.86
C THR A 127 -18.58 -0.56 -2.68
N PHE A 128 -18.80 0.72 -2.39
CA PHE A 128 -17.72 1.65 -2.09
C PHE A 128 -16.99 1.26 -0.80
N PHE A 129 -17.74 0.91 0.25
CA PHE A 129 -17.19 0.47 1.55
C PHE A 129 -16.27 -0.75 1.38
N GLU A 130 -16.74 -1.77 0.67
CA GLU A 130 -15.98 -2.99 0.42
C GLU A 130 -14.70 -2.68 -0.38
N THR A 131 -14.82 -1.96 -1.49
CA THR A 131 -13.67 -1.59 -2.34
C THR A 131 -12.65 -0.75 -1.57
N SER A 132 -13.09 0.27 -0.83
CA SER A 132 -12.25 1.11 0.01
C SER A 132 -11.50 0.30 1.06
N THR A 133 -12.18 -0.62 1.74
CA THR A 133 -11.57 -1.44 2.80
C THR A 133 -10.56 -2.43 2.23
N ILE A 134 -10.84 -3.04 1.07
CA ILE A 134 -9.90 -3.95 0.40
C ILE A 134 -8.65 -3.19 -0.08
N LEU A 135 -8.80 -2.00 -0.65
CA LEU A 135 -7.65 -1.16 -1.05
C LEU A 135 -6.80 -0.79 0.17
N MET A 136 -7.43 -0.37 1.25
CA MET A 136 -6.73 -0.03 2.50
C MET A 136 -6.04 -1.24 3.12
N PHE A 137 -6.65 -2.42 3.08
CA PHE A 137 -6.05 -3.68 3.55
C PHE A 137 -4.71 -3.95 2.85
N HIS A 138 -4.69 -3.93 1.51
CA HIS A 138 -3.46 -4.19 0.76
C HIS A 138 -2.43 -3.07 0.91
N LEU A 139 -2.87 -1.82 1.03
CA LEU A 139 -1.98 -0.69 1.33
C LEU A 139 -1.30 -0.88 2.69
N ILE A 140 -2.04 -1.29 3.73
CA ILE A 140 -1.49 -1.53 5.08
C ILE A 140 -0.48 -2.69 5.06
N VAL A 141 -0.77 -3.78 4.35
CA VAL A 141 0.14 -4.91 4.21
C VAL A 141 1.45 -4.47 3.55
N GLU A 142 1.40 -3.66 2.49
CA GLU A 142 2.61 -3.11 1.86
C GLU A 142 3.34 -2.14 2.80
N ALA A 143 2.61 -1.23 3.44
CA ALA A 143 3.20 -0.27 4.38
C ALA A 143 3.92 -0.96 5.56
N LEU A 144 3.38 -2.09 6.06
CA LEU A 144 4.04 -2.92 7.08
C LEU A 144 5.43 -3.38 6.62
N ALA A 145 5.56 -3.91 5.39
CA ALA A 145 6.84 -4.33 4.85
C ALA A 145 7.81 -3.16 4.70
N GLN A 146 7.33 -2.02 4.18
CA GLN A 146 8.16 -0.83 4.00
C GLN A 146 8.64 -0.24 5.35
N ILE A 147 7.78 -0.19 6.36
CA ILE A 147 8.15 0.26 7.71
C ILE A 147 9.14 -0.71 8.35
N GLY A 148 8.90 -2.02 8.25
CA GLY A 148 9.80 -3.03 8.78
C GLY A 148 11.21 -2.99 8.16
N ASN A 149 11.32 -2.52 6.91
CA ASN A 149 12.59 -2.44 6.20
C ASN A 149 13.29 -1.07 6.31
N HIS A 150 12.57 0.02 6.58
CA HIS A 150 13.11 1.37 6.45
C HIS A 150 13.05 2.22 7.72
N ASP A 151 11.99 2.07 8.55
CA ASP A 151 11.87 2.79 9.83
C ASP A 151 12.76 2.13 10.91
N ASP A 152 13.49 2.91 11.70
CA ASP A 152 14.42 2.35 12.69
C ASP A 152 13.75 1.48 13.76
N ILE A 153 12.54 1.88 14.22
CA ILE A 153 11.76 1.07 15.17
C ILE A 153 11.13 -0.13 14.46
N GLY A 154 10.70 0.06 13.20
CA GLY A 154 10.21 -1.02 12.35
C GLY A 154 11.27 -2.10 12.13
N LYS A 155 12.49 -1.73 11.78
CA LYS A 155 13.65 -2.63 11.63
C LYS A 155 13.96 -3.38 12.91
N PHE A 156 13.89 -2.71 14.05
CA PHE A 156 14.10 -3.37 15.34
C PHE A 156 13.08 -4.49 15.56
N SER A 157 11.79 -4.24 15.29
CA SER A 157 10.75 -5.27 15.39
C SER A 157 10.91 -6.36 14.33
N ALA A 158 11.22 -6.00 13.08
CA ALA A 158 11.48 -6.95 11.99
C ALA A 158 12.64 -7.89 12.32
N GLY A 159 13.68 -7.40 13.00
CA GLY A 159 14.82 -8.20 13.46
C GLY A 159 14.46 -9.33 14.44
N TYR A 160 13.28 -9.29 15.06
CA TYR A 160 12.76 -10.34 15.92
C TYR A 160 11.74 -11.26 15.24
N ILE A 161 11.39 -10.99 13.97
CA ILE A 161 10.53 -11.86 13.20
C ILE A 161 11.39 -12.97 12.61
N THR A 162 11.15 -14.22 13.00
CA THR A 162 11.80 -15.39 12.42
C THR A 162 11.34 -15.59 10.98
N ASP A 163 12.19 -16.20 10.14
CA ASP A 163 11.86 -16.53 8.76
C ASP A 163 10.56 -17.32 8.66
N GLY A 164 9.74 -16.96 7.68
CA GLY A 164 8.41 -17.51 7.45
C GLY A 164 7.42 -16.49 6.97
N ALA A 165 6.14 -16.82 7.01
CA ALA A 165 5.07 -15.94 6.58
C ALA A 165 4.03 -15.72 7.68
N VAL A 166 3.60 -14.48 7.85
CA VAL A 166 2.45 -14.09 8.67
C VAL A 166 1.29 -13.81 7.73
N LYS A 167 0.32 -14.73 7.67
CA LYS A 167 -0.92 -14.51 6.93
C LYS A 167 -1.75 -13.44 7.63
N VAL A 168 -2.22 -12.46 6.87
CA VAL A 168 -3.22 -11.48 7.30
C VAL A 168 -4.46 -11.69 6.44
N ALA A 169 -5.63 -11.86 7.04
CA ALA A 169 -6.85 -12.19 6.30
C ALA A 169 -8.08 -11.49 6.87
N ILE A 170 -9.04 -11.25 6.00
CA ILE A 170 -10.40 -10.79 6.38
C ILE A 170 -11.36 -11.95 6.12
N GLY A 171 -12.11 -12.36 7.14
CA GLY A 171 -13.09 -13.45 7.01
C GLY A 171 -14.10 -13.15 5.91
N GLY A 172 -14.19 -14.06 4.92
CA GLY A 172 -15.01 -13.88 3.72
C GLY A 172 -14.48 -12.84 2.71
N GLY A 173 -13.28 -12.32 2.91
CA GLY A 173 -12.66 -11.30 2.08
C GLY A 173 -11.23 -11.67 1.64
N PRO A 174 -10.38 -10.68 1.36
CA PRO A 174 -9.01 -10.88 0.89
C PRO A 174 -8.11 -11.46 1.98
N ALA A 175 -7.05 -12.12 1.52
CA ALA A 175 -5.92 -12.51 2.34
C ALA A 175 -4.61 -12.07 1.65
N ALA A 176 -3.58 -11.88 2.46
CA ALA A 176 -2.23 -11.49 2.04
C ALA A 176 -1.23 -12.07 3.05
N ALA A 177 0.07 -11.90 2.81
CA ALA A 177 1.08 -12.29 3.78
C ALA A 177 2.20 -11.25 3.91
N ILE A 178 2.75 -11.16 5.12
CA ILE A 178 4.07 -10.56 5.35
C ILE A 178 5.07 -11.72 5.42
N ARG A 179 5.94 -11.80 4.42
CA ARG A 179 7.02 -12.78 4.39
C ARG A 179 8.29 -12.17 4.99
N ALA A 180 8.86 -12.87 5.95
CA ALA A 180 10.14 -12.52 6.56
C ALA A 180 11.21 -13.48 6.10
N LYS A 181 12.34 -12.94 5.63
CA LYS A 181 13.53 -13.72 5.30
C LYS A 181 14.77 -12.88 5.59
N ASP A 182 15.69 -13.41 6.38
CA ASP A 182 16.92 -12.73 6.77
C ASP A 182 16.66 -11.31 7.31
N HIS A 183 15.60 -11.16 8.12
CA HIS A 183 15.10 -9.89 8.70
C HIS A 183 14.56 -8.85 7.70
N VAL A 184 14.44 -9.21 6.42
CA VAL A 184 13.78 -8.39 5.40
C VAL A 184 12.33 -8.82 5.26
N LEU A 185 11.41 -7.85 5.23
CA LEU A 185 9.99 -8.09 5.07
C LEU A 185 9.57 -7.82 3.62
N THR A 186 8.72 -8.70 3.10
CA THR A 186 8.10 -8.54 1.77
C THR A 186 6.59 -8.72 1.91
N ALA A 187 5.83 -7.82 1.30
CA ALA A 187 4.38 -7.98 1.17
C ALA A 187 4.05 -8.93 0.01
N ASP A 188 3.26 -9.94 0.30
CA ASP A 188 2.67 -10.84 -0.69
C ASP A 188 1.16 -10.56 -0.71
N HIS A 189 0.67 -10.02 -1.81
CA HIS A 189 -0.71 -9.56 -1.93
C HIS A 189 -1.69 -10.65 -2.36
N GLU A 190 -1.20 -11.86 -2.54
CA GLU A 190 -2.01 -13.05 -2.83
C GLU A 190 -2.25 -13.86 -1.55
N ASP A 191 -3.34 -14.64 -1.53
CA ASP A 191 -3.60 -15.55 -0.41
C ASP A 191 -2.51 -16.64 -0.37
N PRO A 192 -1.72 -16.72 0.71
CA PRO A 192 -0.68 -17.75 0.84
C PRO A 192 -1.25 -19.17 0.99
N GLY A 193 -2.57 -19.34 1.04
CA GLY A 193 -3.19 -20.65 1.33
C GLY A 193 -2.75 -21.16 2.70
N ASP A 194 -2.09 -22.32 2.73
CA ASP A 194 -1.55 -22.94 3.94
C ASP A 194 -0.04 -22.66 4.14
N ASP A 195 0.59 -21.89 3.23
CA ASP A 195 2.01 -21.54 3.31
C ASP A 195 2.25 -20.35 4.23
N TYR A 196 2.02 -20.55 5.53
CA TYR A 196 2.28 -19.56 6.58
C TYR A 196 2.68 -20.23 7.91
N THR A 197 3.42 -19.51 8.74
CA THR A 197 3.86 -19.94 10.08
C THR A 197 2.99 -19.37 11.19
N SER A 198 2.32 -18.26 10.92
CA SER A 198 1.37 -17.63 11.84
C SER A 198 0.30 -16.86 11.07
N CYS A 199 -0.81 -16.57 11.72
CA CYS A 199 -1.89 -15.82 11.10
C CYS A 199 -2.50 -14.77 12.03
N MET A 200 -3.04 -13.73 11.41
CA MET A 200 -3.95 -12.75 11.98
C MET A 200 -5.17 -12.66 11.06
N GLU A 201 -6.35 -13.01 11.55
CA GLU A 201 -7.58 -13.03 10.78
C GLU A 201 -8.64 -12.17 11.45
N PHE A 202 -9.12 -11.16 10.75
CA PHE A 202 -10.25 -10.33 11.15
C PHE A 202 -11.55 -11.09 10.87
N GLN A 203 -12.50 -11.03 11.81
CA GLN A 203 -13.77 -11.74 11.71
C GLN A 203 -14.50 -11.46 10.40
N ASP A 204 -14.54 -10.20 9.99
CA ASP A 204 -15.18 -9.72 8.77
C ASP A 204 -14.62 -8.35 8.34
N ILE A 205 -15.14 -7.83 7.23
CA ILE A 205 -14.68 -6.57 6.63
C ILE A 205 -15.01 -5.35 7.51
N HIS A 206 -16.04 -5.39 8.34
CA HIS A 206 -16.39 -4.29 9.24
C HIS A 206 -15.42 -4.21 10.40
N VAL A 207 -15.06 -5.35 10.98
CA VAL A 207 -14.02 -5.42 12.03
C VAL A 207 -12.67 -4.95 11.49
N ALA A 208 -12.30 -5.36 10.27
CA ALA A 208 -11.07 -4.90 9.62
C ALA A 208 -11.08 -3.37 9.44
N ARG A 209 -12.18 -2.81 8.90
CA ARG A 209 -12.32 -1.38 8.69
C ARG A 209 -12.26 -0.59 10.00
N ASP A 210 -13.00 -1.00 11.00
CA ASP A 210 -13.01 -0.34 12.32
C ASP A 210 -11.61 -0.31 12.95
N LEU A 211 -10.81 -1.35 12.73
CA LEU A 211 -9.45 -1.44 13.24
C LEU A 211 -8.51 -0.51 12.43
N PHE A 212 -8.66 -0.45 11.12
CA PHE A 212 -7.87 0.42 10.25
C PHE A 212 -8.16 1.91 10.53
N ASP A 213 -9.40 2.26 10.81
CA ASP A 213 -9.82 3.61 11.17
C ASP A 213 -9.51 3.96 12.65
N GLY A 214 -8.97 3.01 13.44
CA GLY A 214 -8.68 3.21 14.86
C GLY A 214 -9.91 3.29 15.77
N ASN A 215 -11.09 2.88 15.29
CA ASN A 215 -12.35 2.91 16.03
C ASN A 215 -12.41 1.82 17.13
N ILE A 216 -11.64 0.74 16.98
CA ILE A 216 -11.56 -0.35 17.94
C ILE A 216 -10.10 -0.66 18.30
N ASN A 217 -9.90 -1.18 19.51
CA ASN A 217 -8.57 -1.56 19.98
C ASN A 217 -8.24 -3.00 19.57
N ALA A 218 -7.05 -3.22 18.98
CA ALA A 218 -6.61 -4.53 18.49
C ALA A 218 -6.59 -5.59 19.61
N VAL A 219 -6.01 -5.28 20.79
CA VAL A 219 -5.91 -6.22 21.91
C VAL A 219 -7.31 -6.60 22.45
N ALA A 220 -8.19 -5.60 22.60
CA ALA A 220 -9.57 -5.85 23.00
C ALA A 220 -10.31 -6.71 21.97
N SER A 221 -10.06 -6.50 20.68
CA SER A 221 -10.68 -7.27 19.58
C SER A 221 -10.23 -8.73 19.58
N ILE A 222 -8.98 -9.01 19.93
CA ILE A 222 -8.48 -10.38 20.13
C ILE A 222 -9.22 -11.02 21.32
N GLY A 223 -9.30 -10.33 22.46
CA GLY A 223 -10.01 -10.83 23.65
C GLY A 223 -11.51 -11.09 23.41
N GLN A 224 -12.12 -10.37 22.47
CA GLN A 224 -13.53 -10.54 22.07
C GLN A 224 -13.73 -11.60 20.97
N GLY A 225 -12.65 -12.20 20.45
CA GLY A 225 -12.71 -13.15 19.34
C GLY A 225 -12.97 -12.53 17.97
N LYS A 226 -12.93 -11.20 17.84
CA LYS A 226 -13.09 -10.46 16.57
C LYS A 226 -11.83 -10.53 15.71
N VAL A 227 -10.68 -10.76 16.32
CA VAL A 227 -9.39 -10.99 15.64
C VAL A 227 -8.85 -12.31 16.17
N ARG A 228 -8.64 -13.26 15.27
CA ARG A 228 -8.05 -14.56 15.58
C ARG A 228 -6.55 -14.53 15.28
N ILE A 229 -5.76 -15.05 16.20
CA ILE A 229 -4.33 -15.24 16.02
C ILE A 229 -4.02 -16.73 16.07
N CYS A 230 -3.13 -17.20 15.19
CA CYS A 230 -2.66 -18.57 15.20
C CYS A 230 -1.14 -18.66 14.95
N GLY A 231 -0.54 -19.82 15.27
CA GLY A 231 0.88 -20.13 15.01
C GLY A 231 1.83 -19.42 15.97
N MET A 232 2.92 -18.87 15.46
CA MET A 232 4.00 -18.28 16.25
C MET A 232 3.61 -16.88 16.76
N ILE A 233 3.16 -16.77 17.99
CA ILE A 233 2.69 -15.51 18.61
C ILE A 233 3.76 -14.41 18.54
N SER A 234 5.04 -14.76 18.68
CA SER A 234 6.13 -13.78 18.59
C SER A 234 6.23 -13.09 17.23
N GLN A 235 5.92 -13.80 16.13
CA GLN A 235 5.86 -13.19 14.80
C GLN A 235 4.70 -12.20 14.72
N VAL A 236 3.50 -12.60 15.16
CA VAL A 236 2.31 -11.74 15.17
C VAL A 236 2.52 -10.50 16.05
N ASP A 237 3.11 -10.65 17.25
CA ASP A 237 3.40 -9.54 18.15
C ASP A 237 4.34 -8.51 17.49
N ASN A 238 5.40 -8.96 16.84
CA ASN A 238 6.32 -8.06 16.17
C ASN A 238 5.71 -7.41 14.92
N VAL A 239 4.89 -8.12 14.15
CA VAL A 239 4.11 -7.51 13.05
C VAL A 239 3.14 -6.48 13.59
N ASN A 240 2.46 -6.75 14.70
CA ASN A 240 1.54 -5.78 15.32
C ASN A 240 2.26 -4.51 15.79
N ARG A 241 3.48 -4.62 16.33
CA ARG A 241 4.31 -3.45 16.69
C ARG A 241 4.67 -2.58 15.48
N ILE A 242 4.86 -3.20 14.30
CA ILE A 242 5.06 -2.47 13.06
C ILE A 242 3.73 -1.86 12.60
N LEU A 243 2.60 -2.56 12.75
CA LEU A 243 1.27 -2.06 12.43
C LEU A 243 0.92 -0.79 13.22
N ASP A 244 1.26 -0.74 14.51
CA ASP A 244 1.06 0.46 15.34
C ASP A 244 1.78 1.70 14.77
N ARG A 245 2.86 1.50 14.00
CA ARG A 245 3.57 2.59 13.33
C ARG A 245 2.94 3.00 12.01
N VAL A 246 2.17 2.14 11.36
CA VAL A 246 1.49 2.47 10.10
C VAL A 246 0.61 3.71 10.27
N ALA A 247 -0.13 3.79 11.37
CA ALA A 247 -0.98 4.93 11.68
C ALA A 247 -0.21 6.28 11.74
N LEU A 248 1.09 6.25 12.12
CA LEU A 248 1.92 7.46 12.18
C LEU A 248 2.33 7.97 10.79
N TYR A 249 2.32 7.11 9.77
CA TYR A 249 2.75 7.44 8.41
C TYR A 249 1.59 7.70 7.45
N LEU A 250 0.39 7.17 7.76
CA LEU A 250 -0.80 7.28 6.91
C LEU A 250 -1.82 8.34 7.37
N THR A 251 -1.50 9.10 8.43
CA THR A 251 -2.35 10.21 8.94
C THR A 251 -2.05 11.52 8.24
#